data_e76b97cd3f21c0c3aacf46f2ce02ca57
#
_entry.id   e76b97cd3f21c0c3aacf46f2ce02ca57
#
_cell.length_a   1.000
_cell.length_b   1.000
_cell.length_c   1.000
_cell.angle_alpha   90.00
_cell.angle_beta   90.00
_cell.angle_gamma   90.00
#
_symmetry.space_group_name_H-M   'P 1'
#
loop_
_entity.id
_entity.type
_entity.pdbx_description
1 polymer ?
#
loop_
_entity_poly.entity_id
_entity_poly.type
_entity_poly.pdbx_seq_one_letter_code
_entity_poly.pdbx_strand_id
1 'polypeptide(L)'
;MLKGSVVSINVTAKGGEPMNSIDEVRAVAGKGLEGDRYFTQEGTFSKTAGGGREITLIEAEAIEAMERDYGAKIEYKDARRNIVTRGVALNHLVGKEFRVGEVAIRGVRLNEPCNHLASLTNEKVKPGLVHRGGLRGEILNDGMIRVGDSIGER
;
A
#
# COMPACT_ATOMS: atom_id res chain seq x y z
N MET A 1 10.21 11.77 14.54
CA MET A 1 9.94 10.47 15.18
C MET A 1 8.76 9.82 14.49
N LEU A 2 8.94 8.59 14.04
CA LEU A 2 7.94 7.87 13.29
C LEU A 2 7.03 7.11 14.24
N LYS A 3 5.73 7.46 14.25
CA LYS A 3 4.73 6.76 15.06
C LYS A 3 3.45 6.65 14.25
N GLY A 4 3.14 5.44 13.81
CA GLY A 4 1.92 5.19 13.07
C GLY A 4 1.38 3.81 13.36
N SER A 5 0.29 3.48 12.70
CA SER A 5 -0.35 2.18 12.85
C SER A 5 -0.92 1.66 11.54
N VAL A 6 -1.07 0.33 11.47
CA VAL A 6 -1.74 -0.36 10.39
C VAL A 6 -3.25 -0.32 10.64
N VAL A 7 -4.00 0.27 9.73
CA VAL A 7 -5.45 0.42 9.81
C VAL A 7 -6.16 -0.70 9.07
N SER A 8 -5.62 -1.13 7.92
CA SER A 8 -6.26 -2.11 7.05
C SER A 8 -5.21 -2.84 6.24
N ILE A 9 -5.45 -4.11 5.96
CA ILE A 9 -4.59 -4.94 5.10
C ILE A 9 -5.45 -5.49 3.97
N ASN A 10 -5.00 -5.30 2.72
CA ASN A 10 -5.78 -5.66 1.54
C ASN A 10 -4.91 -6.41 0.54
N VAL A 11 -5.42 -7.53 0.05
CA VAL A 11 -4.75 -8.37 -0.95
C VAL A 11 -5.75 -8.85 -1.98
N THR A 12 -5.25 -9.23 -3.16
CA THR A 12 -6.03 -9.95 -4.15
C THR A 12 -5.11 -10.89 -4.92
N ALA A 13 -5.64 -12.04 -5.32
CA ALA A 13 -4.84 -13.08 -5.98
C ALA A 13 -4.41 -12.68 -7.39
N LYS A 14 -5.19 -11.88 -8.10
CA LYS A 14 -4.93 -11.50 -9.50
C LYS A 14 -5.14 -10.01 -9.73
N GLY A 15 -4.37 -9.45 -10.67
CA GLY A 15 -4.53 -8.06 -11.08
C GLY A 15 -5.92 -7.80 -11.65
N GLY A 16 -6.49 -6.64 -11.31
CA GLY A 16 -7.81 -6.23 -11.77
C GLY A 16 -8.98 -6.77 -10.96
N GLU A 17 -8.79 -7.79 -10.14
CA GLU A 17 -9.84 -8.32 -9.27
C GLU A 17 -10.01 -7.45 -8.02
N PRO A 18 -11.21 -7.47 -7.39
CA PRO A 18 -11.43 -6.74 -6.15
C PRO A 18 -10.45 -7.14 -5.05
N MET A 19 -10.05 -6.19 -4.23
CA MET A 19 -9.21 -6.46 -3.07
C MET A 19 -10.05 -7.03 -1.93
N ASN A 20 -9.42 -7.90 -1.13
CA ASN A 20 -10.02 -8.47 0.07
C ASN A 20 -9.30 -7.93 1.28
N SER A 21 -10.05 -7.46 2.28
CA SER A 21 -9.50 -7.02 3.56
C SER A 21 -9.32 -8.22 4.47
N ILE A 22 -8.13 -8.31 5.08
CA ILE A 22 -7.76 -9.42 5.97
C ILE A 22 -7.14 -8.86 7.25
N ASP A 23 -7.09 -9.66 8.31
CA ASP A 23 -6.61 -9.20 9.62
C ASP A 23 -5.09 -9.30 9.76
N GLU A 24 -4.49 -10.24 9.07
CA GLU A 24 -3.04 -10.44 9.10
C GLU A 24 -2.54 -11.05 7.79
N VAL A 25 -1.26 -10.83 7.52
CA VAL A 25 -0.63 -11.33 6.29
C VAL A 25 0.85 -11.65 6.57
N ARG A 26 1.34 -12.71 5.95
CA ARG A 26 2.77 -13.03 5.99
C ARG A 26 3.50 -12.27 4.88
N ALA A 27 4.52 -11.53 5.29
CA ALA A 27 5.43 -10.85 4.36
C ALA A 27 6.66 -11.74 4.14
N VAL A 28 7.10 -11.84 2.89
CA VAL A 28 8.26 -12.64 2.51
C VAL A 28 9.25 -11.76 1.73
N ALA A 29 10.45 -11.66 2.26
CA ALA A 29 11.51 -10.82 1.68
C ALA A 29 11.79 -11.23 0.23
N GLY A 30 11.84 -10.24 -0.66
CA GLY A 30 12.11 -10.44 -2.08
C GLY A 30 10.93 -10.98 -2.88
N LYS A 31 9.79 -11.26 -2.24
CA LYS A 31 8.61 -11.82 -2.93
C LYS A 31 7.36 -10.95 -2.79
N GLY A 32 6.97 -10.60 -1.57
CA GLY A 32 5.76 -9.84 -1.35
C GLY A 32 4.92 -10.38 -0.20
N LEU A 33 3.63 -10.11 -0.24
CA LEU A 33 2.66 -10.57 0.77
C LEU A 33 1.96 -11.84 0.27
N GLU A 34 1.97 -12.89 1.08
CA GLU A 34 1.29 -14.15 0.71
C GLU A 34 -0.18 -13.90 0.38
N GLY A 35 -0.63 -14.47 -0.73
CA GLY A 35 -2.00 -14.29 -1.21
C GLY A 35 -2.20 -13.05 -2.09
N ASP A 36 -1.19 -12.20 -2.22
CA ASP A 36 -1.29 -11.03 -3.08
C ASP A 36 -0.75 -11.31 -4.48
N ARG A 37 -1.28 -10.58 -5.47
CA ARG A 37 -0.95 -10.73 -6.89
C ARG A 37 0.52 -10.49 -7.22
N TYR A 38 1.18 -9.61 -6.46
CA TYR A 38 2.60 -9.34 -6.70
C TYR A 38 3.51 -10.41 -6.11
N PHE A 39 3.04 -11.17 -5.13
CA PHE A 39 3.72 -12.35 -4.62
C PHE A 39 3.77 -13.45 -5.70
N THR A 40 2.65 -13.66 -6.39
CA THR A 40 2.51 -14.69 -7.42
C THR A 40 2.90 -14.21 -8.82
N GLN A 41 3.25 -12.93 -8.96
CA GLN A 41 3.55 -12.26 -10.22
C GLN A 41 2.36 -12.24 -11.21
N GLU A 42 1.15 -12.25 -10.69
CA GLU A 42 -0.09 -12.14 -11.47
C GLU A 42 -0.71 -10.74 -11.41
N GLY A 43 0.02 -9.75 -10.91
CA GLY A 43 -0.41 -8.36 -10.88
C GLY A 43 -0.30 -7.71 -12.26
N THR A 44 -1.13 -6.70 -12.51
CA THR A 44 -1.16 -5.95 -13.76
C THR A 44 0.22 -5.43 -14.15
N PHE A 45 1.01 -4.98 -13.17
CA PHE A 45 2.33 -4.38 -13.41
C PHE A 45 3.49 -5.31 -13.03
N SER A 46 3.24 -6.61 -12.82
CA SER A 46 4.27 -7.55 -12.36
C SER A 46 5.45 -7.66 -13.32
N LYS A 47 5.23 -7.46 -14.61
CA LYS A 47 6.27 -7.52 -15.63
C LYS A 47 6.80 -6.17 -16.06
N THR A 48 6.32 -5.10 -15.42
CA THR A 48 6.77 -3.74 -15.70
C THR A 48 8.10 -3.48 -15.02
N ALA A 49 9.04 -2.82 -15.70
CA ALA A 49 10.33 -2.46 -15.12
C ALA A 49 10.14 -1.51 -13.92
N GLY A 50 11.05 -1.59 -12.97
CA GLY A 50 11.04 -0.81 -11.73
C GLY A 50 10.49 -1.66 -10.58
N GLY A 51 11.24 -1.74 -9.49
CA GLY A 51 10.92 -2.56 -8.33
C GLY A 51 9.92 -1.93 -7.38
N GLY A 52 9.83 -2.53 -6.19
CA GLY A 52 9.08 -1.95 -5.09
C GLY A 52 7.60 -2.25 -5.08
N ARG A 53 7.17 -3.33 -5.76
CA ARG A 53 5.77 -3.75 -5.70
C ARG A 53 5.53 -4.92 -4.75
N GLU A 54 6.55 -5.31 -3.99
CA GLU A 54 6.40 -6.37 -2.99
C GLU A 54 5.36 -5.98 -1.94
N ILE A 55 5.38 -4.73 -1.54
CA ILE A 55 4.39 -4.18 -0.62
C ILE A 55 4.07 -2.73 -1.03
N THR A 56 2.80 -2.36 -0.94
CA THR A 56 2.34 -1.00 -1.20
C THR A 56 1.60 -0.47 0.01
N LEU A 57 1.79 0.80 0.33
CA LEU A 57 1.18 1.44 1.50
C LEU A 57 0.51 2.73 1.07
N ILE A 58 -0.57 3.11 1.75
CA ILE A 58 -1.24 4.40 1.54
C ILE A 58 -1.75 4.93 2.88
N GLU A 59 -1.74 6.25 3.04
CA GLU A 59 -2.26 6.89 4.24
C GLU A 59 -3.79 6.90 4.23
N ALA A 60 -4.41 6.48 5.33
CA ALA A 60 -5.86 6.59 5.52
C ALA A 60 -6.31 8.03 5.35
N GLU A 61 -5.51 8.97 5.84
CA GLU A 61 -5.77 10.41 5.73
C GLU A 61 -5.89 10.87 4.28
N ALA A 62 -5.10 10.28 3.36
CA ALA A 62 -5.19 10.60 1.94
C ALA A 62 -6.50 10.11 1.32
N ILE A 63 -6.96 8.93 1.71
CA ILE A 63 -8.24 8.36 1.25
C ILE A 63 -9.40 9.20 1.80
N GLU A 64 -9.34 9.57 3.07
CA GLU A 64 -10.35 10.40 3.71
C GLU A 64 -10.42 11.79 3.07
N ALA A 65 -9.26 12.35 2.71
CA ALA A 65 -9.20 13.67 2.05
C ALA A 65 -9.87 13.66 0.67
N MET A 66 -9.96 12.53 0.00
CA MET A 66 -10.69 12.45 -1.28
C MET A 66 -12.17 12.79 -1.11
N GLU A 67 -12.82 12.30 -0.08
CA GLU A 67 -14.21 12.64 0.20
C GLU A 67 -14.34 14.12 0.53
N ARG A 68 -13.47 14.63 1.40
CA ARG A 68 -13.47 16.02 1.84
C ARG A 68 -13.25 17.00 0.69
N ASP A 69 -12.26 16.75 -0.17
CA ASP A 69 -11.77 17.72 -1.15
C ASP A 69 -12.38 17.51 -2.55
N TYR A 70 -12.76 16.27 -2.89
CA TYR A 70 -13.25 15.91 -4.22
C TYR A 70 -14.65 15.31 -4.21
N GLY A 71 -15.25 15.13 -3.03
CA GLY A 71 -16.58 14.54 -2.89
C GLY A 71 -16.64 13.06 -3.30
N ALA A 72 -15.52 12.37 -3.32
CA ALA A 72 -15.43 10.98 -3.74
C ALA A 72 -15.09 10.10 -2.55
N LYS A 73 -16.09 9.35 -2.06
CA LYS A 73 -15.88 8.38 -0.98
C LYS A 73 -15.51 7.03 -1.58
N ILE A 74 -14.34 6.53 -1.18
CA ILE A 74 -13.92 5.17 -1.52
C ILE A 74 -13.57 4.45 -0.22
N GLU A 75 -13.71 3.11 -0.22
CA GLU A 75 -13.28 2.32 0.91
C GLU A 75 -11.76 2.12 0.88
N TYR A 76 -11.16 1.77 2.01
CA TYR A 76 -9.71 1.57 2.09
C TYR A 76 -9.22 0.54 1.06
N LYS A 77 -9.92 -0.58 0.89
CA LYS A 77 -9.54 -1.62 -0.08
C LYS A 77 -9.59 -1.14 -1.53
N ASP A 78 -10.43 -0.15 -1.84
CA ASP A 78 -10.63 0.33 -3.21
C ASP A 78 -9.45 1.17 -3.69
N ALA A 79 -8.61 1.68 -2.80
CA ALA A 79 -7.36 2.33 -3.18
C ALA A 79 -6.34 1.34 -3.74
N ARG A 80 -6.58 0.04 -3.55
CA ARG A 80 -5.79 -1.08 -4.10
C ARG A 80 -4.33 -1.08 -3.66
N ARG A 81 -4.08 -0.54 -2.47
CA ARG A 81 -2.79 -0.63 -1.77
C ARG A 81 -2.91 -1.66 -0.66
N ASN A 82 -1.83 -2.38 -0.40
CA ASN A 82 -1.85 -3.48 0.58
C ASN A 82 -2.09 -3.01 2.01
N ILE A 83 -1.35 -2.01 2.45
CA ILE A 83 -1.36 -1.55 3.84
C ILE A 83 -1.89 -0.12 3.88
N VAL A 84 -3.00 0.07 4.57
CA VAL A 84 -3.51 1.41 4.86
C VAL A 84 -2.99 1.82 6.22
N THR A 85 -2.33 2.96 6.29
CA THR A 85 -1.64 3.45 7.49
C THR A 85 -2.33 4.68 8.06
N ARG A 86 -2.07 4.98 9.33
CA ARG A 86 -2.49 6.23 9.96
C ARG A 86 -1.33 6.79 10.77
N GLY A 87 -1.17 8.10 10.70
CA GLY A 87 -0.18 8.81 11.51
C GLY A 87 1.26 8.73 11.00
N VAL A 88 1.46 8.39 9.73
CA VAL A 88 2.79 8.25 9.13
C VAL A 88 2.88 9.06 7.83
N ALA A 89 3.88 9.90 7.72
CA ALA A 89 4.15 10.65 6.48
C ALA A 89 4.89 9.74 5.50
N LEU A 90 4.17 8.92 4.75
CA LEU A 90 4.76 7.93 3.85
C LEU A 90 5.67 8.54 2.79
N ASN A 91 5.33 9.73 2.29
CA ASN A 91 6.13 10.38 1.25
C ASN A 91 7.57 10.66 1.73
N HIS A 92 7.77 10.84 3.02
CA HIS A 92 9.09 11.09 3.60
C HIS A 92 9.93 9.81 3.72
N LEU A 93 9.36 8.64 3.44
CA LEU A 93 10.05 7.35 3.60
C LEU A 93 10.65 6.81 2.30
N VAL A 94 10.57 7.55 1.20
CA VAL A 94 11.26 7.17 -0.04
C VAL A 94 12.77 7.12 0.22
N GLY A 95 13.38 5.98 -0.11
CA GLY A 95 14.81 5.74 0.11
C GLY A 95 15.19 5.41 1.54
N LYS A 96 14.21 5.28 2.44
CA LYS A 96 14.45 5.01 3.85
C LYS A 96 13.94 3.64 4.27
N GLU A 97 14.53 3.12 5.36
CA GLU A 97 14.06 1.88 5.99
C GLU A 97 13.23 2.22 7.21
N PHE A 98 12.15 1.45 7.39
CA PHE A 98 11.23 1.61 8.51
C PHE A 98 10.63 0.25 8.86
N ARG A 99 9.84 0.17 9.93
CA ARG A 99 9.24 -1.07 10.38
C ARG A 99 7.72 -0.98 10.36
N VAL A 100 7.10 -2.05 9.88
CA VAL A 100 5.66 -2.29 9.98
C VAL A 100 5.49 -3.56 10.81
N GLY A 101 5.11 -3.41 12.08
CA GLY A 101 5.15 -4.51 13.02
C GLY A 101 6.58 -5.04 13.16
N GLU A 102 6.76 -6.34 12.92
CA GLU A 102 8.08 -6.99 12.96
C GLU A 102 8.82 -6.97 11.61
N VAL A 103 8.21 -6.42 10.57
CA VAL A 103 8.73 -6.46 9.21
C VAL A 103 9.44 -5.16 8.85
N ALA A 104 10.69 -5.26 8.43
CA ALA A 104 11.46 -4.12 7.93
C ALA A 104 11.16 -3.91 6.46
N ILE A 105 10.92 -2.65 6.09
CA ILE A 105 10.56 -2.23 4.74
C ILE A 105 11.53 -1.15 4.29
N ARG A 106 11.90 -1.17 3.00
CA ARG A 106 12.58 -0.04 2.35
C ARG A 106 11.62 0.64 1.41
N GLY A 107 11.40 1.94 1.58
CA GLY A 107 10.63 2.75 0.65
C GLY A 107 11.39 2.92 -0.66
N VAL A 108 10.74 2.62 -1.79
CA VAL A 108 11.37 2.67 -3.12
C VAL A 108 10.98 3.93 -3.87
N ARG A 109 9.69 4.16 -4.01
CA ARG A 109 9.15 5.35 -4.71
C ARG A 109 7.70 5.58 -4.35
N LEU A 110 7.19 6.76 -4.69
CA LEU A 110 5.77 7.05 -4.57
C LEU A 110 4.97 6.18 -5.53
N ASN A 111 3.77 5.80 -5.11
CA ASN A 111 2.87 4.96 -5.87
C ASN A 111 1.73 5.82 -6.42
N GLU A 112 2.03 6.61 -7.47
CA GLU A 112 1.08 7.55 -8.04
C GLU A 112 -0.18 6.87 -8.58
N PRO A 113 -1.34 7.53 -8.52
CA PRO A 113 -2.56 7.00 -9.12
C PRO A 113 -2.43 6.99 -10.65
N CYS A 114 -3.12 6.04 -11.29
CA CYS A 114 -3.07 5.88 -12.74
C CYS A 114 -4.47 5.62 -13.32
N ASN A 115 -4.55 5.59 -14.64
CA ASN A 115 -5.82 5.34 -15.33
C ASN A 115 -6.38 3.96 -14.99
N HIS A 116 -5.53 2.95 -14.81
CA HIS A 116 -5.95 1.61 -14.43
C HIS A 116 -6.65 1.62 -13.06
N LEU A 117 -6.06 2.28 -12.06
CA LEU A 117 -6.67 2.44 -10.75
C LEU A 117 -8.01 3.18 -10.86
N ALA A 118 -8.07 4.26 -11.63
CA ALA A 118 -9.29 5.03 -11.83
C ALA A 118 -10.40 4.18 -12.46
N SER A 119 -10.06 3.31 -13.41
CA SER A 119 -11.03 2.43 -14.07
C SER A 119 -11.62 1.38 -13.13
N LEU A 120 -10.88 0.98 -12.11
CA LEU A 120 -11.31 -0.02 -11.13
C LEU A 120 -12.03 0.58 -9.92
N THR A 121 -11.97 1.90 -9.75
CA THR A 121 -12.43 2.56 -8.54
C THR A 121 -13.35 3.74 -8.85
N ASN A 122 -12.75 4.90 -9.14
CA ASN A 122 -13.46 6.16 -9.36
C ASN A 122 -12.54 7.08 -10.16
N GLU A 123 -13.10 7.81 -11.14
CA GLU A 123 -12.32 8.73 -11.97
C GLU A 123 -11.61 9.82 -11.17
N LYS A 124 -12.13 10.19 -10.00
CA LYS A 124 -11.57 11.23 -9.13
C LYS A 124 -10.33 10.79 -8.36
N VAL A 125 -10.01 9.48 -8.34
CA VAL A 125 -8.80 9.02 -7.65
C VAL A 125 -7.53 9.55 -8.29
N LYS A 126 -7.53 9.76 -9.60
CA LYS A 126 -6.35 10.26 -10.27
C LYS A 126 -5.98 11.67 -9.81
N PRO A 127 -6.87 12.69 -9.90
CA PRO A 127 -6.55 14.00 -9.36
C PRO A 127 -6.49 14.02 -7.83
N GLY A 128 -7.33 13.24 -7.16
CA GLY A 128 -7.42 13.26 -5.69
C GLY A 128 -6.24 12.63 -4.97
N LEU A 129 -5.55 11.69 -5.62
CA LEU A 129 -4.39 11.02 -5.02
C LEU A 129 -3.05 11.41 -5.66
N VAL A 130 -3.01 12.45 -6.49
CA VAL A 130 -1.72 12.94 -7.01
C VAL A 130 -0.79 13.25 -5.84
N HIS A 131 0.41 12.66 -5.86
CA HIS A 131 1.43 12.73 -4.81
C HIS A 131 0.97 12.21 -3.44
N ARG A 132 -0.22 11.63 -3.35
CA ARG A 132 -0.76 11.01 -2.15
C ARG A 132 -1.23 9.57 -2.38
N GLY A 133 -0.82 8.98 -3.49
CA GLY A 133 -1.22 7.62 -3.88
C GLY A 133 -0.51 6.51 -3.12
N GLY A 134 0.41 6.85 -2.23
CA GLY A 134 1.10 5.93 -1.35
C GLY A 134 2.55 5.68 -1.72
N LEU A 135 3.11 4.63 -1.14
CA LEU A 135 4.52 4.26 -1.23
C LEU A 135 4.64 2.83 -1.72
N ARG A 136 5.58 2.58 -2.63
CA ARG A 136 6.00 1.23 -3.00
C ARG A 136 7.23 0.86 -2.20
N GLY A 137 7.31 -0.38 -1.73
CA GLY A 137 8.41 -0.82 -0.91
C GLY A 137 8.90 -2.22 -1.21
N GLU A 138 10.07 -2.50 -0.66
CA GLU A 138 10.68 -3.82 -0.63
C GLU A 138 10.62 -4.37 0.79
N ILE A 139 10.36 -5.66 0.90
CA ILE A 139 10.33 -6.37 2.19
C ILE A 139 11.74 -6.87 2.46
N LEU A 140 12.30 -6.50 3.62
CA LEU A 140 13.70 -6.80 3.97
C LEU A 140 13.85 -8.04 4.84
N ASN A 141 12.80 -8.46 5.54
CA ASN A 141 12.81 -9.70 6.32
C ASN A 141 11.41 -10.32 6.34
N ASP A 142 11.35 -11.62 6.52
CA ASP A 142 10.08 -12.34 6.65
C ASP A 142 9.43 -12.04 8.01
N GLY A 143 8.10 -12.01 8.03
CA GLY A 143 7.35 -11.82 9.26
C GLY A 143 5.88 -11.58 9.02
N MET A 144 5.12 -11.46 10.10
CA MET A 144 3.69 -11.18 10.04
C MET A 144 3.42 -9.69 10.20
N ILE A 145 2.45 -9.21 9.45
CA ILE A 145 1.89 -7.87 9.61
C ILE A 145 0.43 -8.05 10.00
N ARG A 146 0.00 -7.36 11.06
CA ARG A 146 -1.37 -7.44 11.58
C ARG A 146 -2.00 -6.07 11.65
N VAL A 147 -3.30 -6.01 11.46
CA VAL A 147 -4.06 -4.79 11.72
C VAL A 147 -3.83 -4.38 13.18
N GLY A 148 -3.52 -3.10 13.40
CA GLY A 148 -3.17 -2.57 14.71
C GLY A 148 -1.67 -2.53 14.99
N ASP A 149 -0.85 -3.16 14.15
CA ASP A 149 0.61 -3.10 14.32
C ASP A 149 1.12 -1.66 14.23
N SER A 150 2.16 -1.38 15.00
CA SER A 150 2.81 -0.08 14.96
C SER A 150 3.74 0.03 13.76
N ILE A 151 3.88 1.27 13.27
CA ILE A 151 4.84 1.64 12.24
C ILE A 151 5.84 2.58 12.86
N GLY A 152 7.11 2.26 12.76
CA GLY A 152 8.14 3.01 13.44
C GLY A 152 9.47 3.00 12.69
N GLU A 153 10.45 3.65 13.31
CA GLU A 153 11.82 3.66 12.81
C GLU A 153 12.44 2.27 12.95
N ARG A 154 13.32 1.94 12.03
CA ARG A 154 14.05 0.68 12.09
C ARG A 154 15.19 0.72 13.12
#